data_eb54499e39ff9bca4d09397180eb02a2
#
_entry.id   eb54499e39ff9bca4d09397180eb02a2
#
_cell.length_a   1.000
_cell.length_b   1.000
_cell.length_c   1.000
_cell.angle_alpha   90.00
_cell.angle_beta   90.00
_cell.angle_gamma   90.00
#
_symmetry.space_group_name_H-M   'P 1'
#
loop_
_entity.id
_entity.type
_entity.pdbx_description
1 polymer ?
#
loop_
_entity_poly.entity_id
_entity_poly.type
_entity_poly.pdbx_seq_one_letter_code
_entity_poly.pdbx_strand_id
1 'polypeptide(L)'
;MKTAIYQYWDGTPKPSCYAGVRNMREYADRIGADYKFEQNPNWFRKNFQDVGNYSAHFGAFKPIFDSAYDDYDAIMFADTDVFAVDGLSENVFDQLEGDVAVCEETFQPKQRTITTGNITSERDNAWAKMLKKHYGVELPRTDDGLVRVFNSGVVLYSKQGRLKAQKAFYDFSKYINLCRNSGMIGFYVSDQPYLHAMMFAHKLDVQIMDAGWNSFVHGTRDIYHEKRYIVDHRTSETKFVHCQFPGADDMTEEQLLRVVNLPREEWNYEI
;
A
#
# COMPACT_ATOMS: atom_id res chain seq x y z
N MET A 1 14.91 18.08 7.97
CA MET A 1 14.44 16.69 8.19
C MET A 1 15.10 15.81 7.14
N LYS A 2 15.79 14.74 7.53
CA LYS A 2 16.39 13.78 6.60
C LYS A 2 15.34 12.72 6.26
N THR A 3 14.96 12.61 5.00
CA THR A 3 13.86 11.73 4.56
C THR A 3 14.33 10.76 3.48
N ALA A 4 13.66 9.62 3.36
CA ALA A 4 13.91 8.66 2.31
C ALA A 4 12.62 8.08 1.73
N ILE A 5 12.64 7.81 0.43
CA ILE A 5 11.61 7.02 -0.26
C ILE A 5 12.21 5.65 -0.55
N TYR A 6 11.50 4.59 -0.15
CA TYR A 6 11.89 3.21 -0.36
C TYR A 6 10.90 2.50 -1.26
N GLN A 7 11.43 1.86 -2.28
CA GLN A 7 10.69 0.93 -3.15
C GLN A 7 11.48 -0.38 -3.29
N TYR A 8 10.82 -1.46 -3.56
CA TYR A 8 11.48 -2.73 -3.88
C TYR A 8 10.71 -3.54 -4.91
N TRP A 9 11.39 -4.50 -5.52
CA TRP A 9 10.77 -5.51 -6.38
C TRP A 9 11.34 -6.89 -6.07
N ASP A 10 10.48 -7.90 -5.97
CA ASP A 10 10.88 -9.30 -5.80
C ASP A 10 10.65 -10.07 -7.11
N GLY A 11 11.69 -10.69 -7.64
CA GLY A 11 11.68 -11.36 -8.93
C GLY A 11 12.33 -10.55 -10.05
N THR A 12 11.93 -10.83 -11.28
CA THR A 12 12.38 -10.07 -12.47
C THR A 12 11.52 -8.85 -12.66
N PRO A 13 12.08 -7.63 -12.58
CA PRO A 13 11.30 -6.42 -12.75
C PRO A 13 10.66 -6.33 -14.15
N LYS A 14 9.42 -5.87 -14.18
CA LYS A 14 8.66 -5.62 -15.39
C LYS A 14 8.87 -4.17 -15.88
N PRO A 15 8.48 -3.83 -17.11
CA PRO A 15 8.59 -2.46 -17.63
C PRO A 15 7.97 -1.42 -16.70
N SER A 16 6.77 -1.70 -16.15
CA SER A 16 6.07 -0.84 -15.20
C SER A 16 6.89 -0.54 -13.94
N CYS A 17 7.57 -1.56 -13.41
CA CYS A 17 8.43 -1.40 -12.24
C CYS A 17 9.56 -0.38 -12.52
N TYR A 18 10.23 -0.49 -13.67
CA TYR A 18 11.29 0.47 -14.04
C TYR A 18 10.76 1.89 -14.24
N ALA A 19 9.55 2.01 -14.81
CA ALA A 19 8.87 3.30 -14.96
C ALA A 19 8.56 3.93 -13.59
N GLY A 20 7.96 3.17 -12.68
CA GLY A 20 7.64 3.65 -11.33
C GLY A 20 8.86 4.01 -10.51
N VAL A 21 9.93 3.20 -10.59
CA VAL A 21 11.23 3.47 -9.95
C VAL A 21 11.83 4.78 -10.44
N ARG A 22 11.77 5.05 -11.76
CA ARG A 22 12.31 6.27 -12.35
C ARG A 22 11.50 7.49 -11.94
N ASN A 23 10.18 7.43 -12.10
CA ASN A 23 9.26 8.50 -11.74
C ASN A 23 9.39 8.87 -10.25
N MET A 24 9.39 7.87 -9.37
CA MET A 24 9.47 8.12 -7.93
C MET A 24 10.87 8.62 -7.49
N ARG A 25 11.94 8.23 -8.19
CA ARG A 25 13.28 8.80 -7.97
C ARG A 25 13.31 10.28 -8.34
N GLU A 26 12.75 10.64 -9.49
CA GLU A 26 12.68 12.04 -9.92
C GLU A 26 11.84 12.88 -8.97
N TYR A 27 10.77 12.32 -8.42
CA TYR A 27 9.98 12.96 -7.38
C TYR A 27 10.81 13.15 -6.09
N ALA A 28 11.53 12.11 -5.63
CA ALA A 28 12.42 12.21 -4.47
C ALA A 28 13.46 13.31 -4.63
N ASP A 29 14.08 13.39 -5.80
CA ASP A 29 15.07 14.46 -6.13
C ASP A 29 14.42 15.85 -6.03
N ARG A 30 13.19 16.02 -6.53
CA ARG A 30 12.47 17.31 -6.48
C ARG A 30 12.18 17.79 -5.06
N ILE A 31 11.87 16.86 -4.15
CA ILE A 31 11.57 17.20 -2.74
C ILE A 31 12.79 17.12 -1.81
N GLY A 32 13.96 16.77 -2.34
CA GLY A 32 15.21 16.65 -1.56
C GLY A 32 15.25 15.45 -0.62
N ALA A 33 14.55 14.37 -0.95
CA ALA A 33 14.58 13.11 -0.21
C ALA A 33 15.60 12.14 -0.83
N ASP A 34 16.24 11.31 0.00
CA ASP A 34 17.03 10.18 -0.49
C ASP A 34 16.11 9.15 -1.14
N TYR A 35 16.55 8.53 -2.24
CA TYR A 35 15.81 7.47 -2.91
C TYR A 35 16.54 6.13 -2.78
N LYS A 36 15.82 5.09 -2.42
CA LYS A 36 16.31 3.72 -2.24
C LYS A 36 15.44 2.73 -3.01
N PHE A 37 16.03 2.05 -3.98
CA PHE A 37 15.37 0.92 -4.67
C PHE A 37 16.18 -0.35 -4.46
N GLU A 38 15.50 -1.43 -4.10
CA GLU A 38 16.10 -2.73 -3.92
C GLU A 38 15.41 -3.79 -4.78
N GLN A 39 16.20 -4.49 -5.57
CA GLN A 39 15.74 -5.68 -6.29
C GLN A 39 16.07 -6.93 -5.49
N ASN A 40 15.09 -7.79 -5.28
CA ASN A 40 15.23 -9.05 -4.52
C ASN A 40 15.91 -8.84 -3.15
N PRO A 41 15.38 -7.98 -2.27
CA PRO A 41 16.04 -7.67 -1.00
C PRO A 41 16.24 -8.92 -0.13
N ASN A 42 15.48 -9.99 -0.36
CA ASN A 42 15.53 -11.28 0.35
C ASN A 42 15.49 -11.15 1.90
N TRP A 43 15.31 -9.95 2.40
CA TRP A 43 15.32 -9.63 3.82
C TRP A 43 14.24 -10.41 4.56
N PHE A 44 13.03 -10.41 4.04
CA PHE A 44 11.89 -11.08 4.67
C PHE A 44 12.08 -12.60 4.71
N ARG A 45 12.52 -13.20 3.60
CA ARG A 45 12.77 -14.66 3.51
C ARG A 45 13.83 -15.13 4.49
N LYS A 46 14.85 -14.31 4.79
CA LYS A 46 15.88 -14.63 5.77
C LYS A 46 15.37 -14.58 7.21
N ASN A 47 14.47 -13.65 7.51
CA ASN A 47 14.04 -13.36 8.87
C ASN A 47 12.69 -14.00 9.25
N PHE A 48 11.87 -14.39 8.24
CA PHE A 48 10.49 -14.86 8.44
C PHE A 48 10.16 -16.01 7.47
N GLN A 49 10.92 -17.08 7.52
CA GLN A 49 10.83 -18.21 6.57
C GLN A 49 9.48 -18.92 6.55
N ASP A 50 8.69 -18.84 7.62
CA ASP A 50 7.46 -19.63 7.80
C ASP A 50 6.20 -19.00 7.18
N VAL A 51 6.30 -17.83 6.56
CA VAL A 51 5.11 -17.12 6.05
C VAL A 51 4.72 -17.50 4.61
N GLY A 52 5.48 -18.37 3.96
CA GLY A 52 5.11 -18.95 2.65
C GLY A 52 5.14 -17.95 1.49
N ASN A 53 4.22 -18.12 0.53
CA ASN A 53 4.23 -17.39 -0.74
C ASN A 53 3.99 -15.86 -0.61
N TYR A 54 3.49 -15.40 0.53
CA TYR A 54 3.24 -13.97 0.79
C TYR A 54 4.45 -13.21 1.35
N SER A 55 5.57 -13.89 1.53
CA SER A 55 6.79 -13.28 2.09
C SER A 55 7.35 -12.11 1.27
N ALA A 56 7.11 -12.09 -0.04
CA ALA A 56 7.58 -11.02 -0.91
C ALA A 56 6.94 -9.66 -0.56
N HIS A 57 5.62 -9.63 -0.32
CA HIS A 57 4.89 -8.40 0.01
C HIS A 57 5.36 -7.73 1.31
N PHE A 58 5.88 -8.52 2.26
CA PHE A 58 6.39 -7.98 3.51
C PHE A 58 7.75 -7.27 3.39
N GLY A 59 8.35 -7.25 2.21
CA GLY A 59 9.51 -6.40 1.90
C GLY A 59 9.26 -4.91 2.16
N ALA A 60 8.00 -4.47 2.10
CA ALA A 60 7.56 -3.13 2.48
C ALA A 60 7.96 -2.72 3.92
N PHE A 61 8.12 -3.69 4.82
CA PHE A 61 8.48 -3.43 6.21
C PHE A 61 9.99 -3.43 6.48
N LYS A 62 10.81 -3.72 5.47
CA LYS A 62 12.27 -3.73 5.64
C LYS A 62 12.81 -2.45 6.28
N PRO A 63 12.41 -1.24 5.86
CA PRO A 63 12.93 -0.01 6.44
C PRO A 63 12.65 0.16 7.95
N ILE A 64 11.65 -0.55 8.49
CA ILE A 64 11.34 -0.51 9.92
C ILE A 64 12.45 -1.21 10.72
N PHE A 65 13.00 -2.31 10.21
CA PHE A 65 13.88 -3.20 10.94
C PHE A 65 15.34 -3.12 10.53
N ASP A 66 15.65 -2.54 9.38
CA ASP A 66 17.02 -2.43 8.87
C ASP A 66 17.69 -1.16 9.40
N SER A 67 18.80 -1.32 10.11
CA SER A 67 19.57 -0.22 10.69
C SER A 67 20.11 0.78 9.66
N ALA A 68 20.19 0.41 8.38
CA ALA A 68 20.55 1.33 7.30
C ALA A 68 19.60 2.54 7.18
N TYR A 69 18.44 2.45 7.82
CA TYR A 69 17.43 3.51 7.83
C TYR A 69 17.36 4.29 9.16
N ASP A 70 18.21 3.99 10.14
CA ASP A 70 18.12 4.59 11.49
C ASP A 70 18.40 6.09 11.53
N ASP A 71 19.16 6.60 10.55
CA ASP A 71 19.50 8.03 10.44
C ASP A 71 18.39 8.90 9.83
N TYR A 72 17.33 8.29 9.29
CA TYR A 72 16.24 9.06 8.69
C TYR A 72 15.21 9.50 9.74
N ASP A 73 14.76 10.76 9.61
CA ASP A 73 13.69 11.33 10.45
C ASP A 73 12.32 10.80 10.03
N ALA A 74 12.14 10.56 8.71
CA ALA A 74 10.95 9.93 8.16
C ALA A 74 11.28 9.10 6.92
N ILE A 75 10.49 8.06 6.67
CA ILE A 75 10.62 7.17 5.52
C ILE A 75 9.24 6.97 4.91
N MET A 76 9.16 7.07 3.59
CA MET A 76 8.01 6.61 2.82
C MET A 76 8.34 5.27 2.17
N PHE A 77 7.51 4.26 2.37
CA PHE A 77 7.40 3.14 1.46
C PHE A 77 6.42 3.49 0.35
N ALA A 78 6.77 3.18 -0.89
CA ALA A 78 5.85 3.25 -2.02
C ALA A 78 5.92 1.98 -2.88
N ASP A 79 4.78 1.46 -3.33
CA ASP A 79 4.73 0.39 -4.33
C ASP A 79 5.32 0.89 -5.66
N THR A 80 5.88 -0.02 -6.46
CA THR A 80 6.52 0.35 -7.74
C THR A 80 5.53 0.68 -8.86
N ASP A 81 4.24 0.50 -8.62
CA ASP A 81 3.12 0.92 -9.49
C ASP A 81 2.44 2.22 -8.99
N VAL A 82 3.08 2.92 -8.04
CA VAL A 82 2.73 4.27 -7.61
C VAL A 82 3.60 5.30 -8.33
N PHE A 83 2.95 6.29 -8.92
CA PHE A 83 3.58 7.34 -9.73
C PHE A 83 3.20 8.73 -9.21
N ALA A 84 4.17 9.62 -9.10
CA ALA A 84 3.91 11.04 -8.90
C ALA A 84 3.45 11.69 -10.21
N VAL A 85 2.44 12.57 -10.15
CA VAL A 85 2.02 13.35 -11.32
C VAL A 85 3.13 14.31 -11.76
N ASP A 86 3.11 14.71 -13.02
CA ASP A 86 4.12 15.59 -13.59
C ASP A 86 4.19 16.93 -12.83
N GLY A 87 5.42 17.36 -12.57
CA GLY A 87 5.68 18.64 -11.93
C GLY A 87 5.31 18.70 -10.43
N LEU A 88 4.87 17.61 -9.82
CA LEU A 88 4.57 17.59 -8.39
C LEU A 88 5.79 17.99 -7.56
N SER A 89 5.65 19.09 -6.81
CA SER A 89 6.70 19.65 -5.94
C SER A 89 6.28 19.69 -4.46
N GLU A 90 5.01 19.40 -4.16
CA GLU A 90 4.55 19.26 -2.78
C GLU A 90 5.27 18.08 -2.11
N ASN A 91 5.73 18.30 -0.89
CA ASN A 91 6.47 17.29 -0.15
C ASN A 91 5.51 16.37 0.64
N VAL A 92 5.46 15.09 0.26
CA VAL A 92 4.58 14.12 0.93
C VAL A 92 4.88 13.97 2.43
N PHE A 93 6.11 14.22 2.85
CA PHE A 93 6.48 14.14 4.27
C PHE A 93 5.86 15.24 5.14
N ASP A 94 5.33 16.31 4.54
CA ASP A 94 4.56 17.34 5.26
C ASP A 94 3.19 16.82 5.72
N GLN A 95 2.76 15.65 5.23
CA GLN A 95 1.55 14.95 5.67
C GLN A 95 1.75 14.13 6.96
N LEU A 96 2.98 13.98 7.43
CA LEU A 96 3.30 13.08 8.54
C LEU A 96 3.35 13.87 9.87
N GLU A 97 2.26 13.84 10.62
CA GLU A 97 2.16 14.45 11.94
C GLU A 97 2.29 13.45 13.08
N GLY A 98 1.95 12.17 12.83
CA GLY A 98 1.92 11.09 13.82
C GLY A 98 3.08 10.09 13.70
N ASP A 99 2.80 8.87 14.11
CA ASP A 99 3.73 7.74 13.99
C ASP A 99 3.78 7.20 12.57
N VAL A 100 2.59 7.09 11.93
CA VAL A 100 2.39 6.50 10.60
C VAL A 100 1.36 7.33 9.84
N ALA A 101 1.59 7.58 8.57
CA ALA A 101 0.59 8.17 7.69
C ALA A 101 0.26 7.21 6.54
N VAL A 102 -1.03 7.06 6.24
CA VAL A 102 -1.58 6.14 5.22
C VAL A 102 -2.77 6.78 4.51
N CYS A 103 -3.08 6.30 3.30
CA CYS A 103 -4.30 6.67 2.59
C CYS A 103 -5.41 5.63 2.80
N GLU A 104 -6.64 6.12 2.92
CA GLU A 104 -7.82 5.26 2.95
C GLU A 104 -8.34 5.01 1.54
N GLU A 105 -8.67 3.76 1.26
CA GLU A 105 -9.42 3.36 0.06
C GLU A 105 -10.92 3.53 0.29
N THR A 106 -11.42 4.75 0.29
CA THR A 106 -12.79 5.12 0.72
C THR A 106 -13.89 4.41 -0.06
N PHE A 107 -13.61 3.98 -1.29
CA PHE A 107 -14.56 3.24 -2.15
C PHE A 107 -14.65 1.74 -1.79
N GLN A 108 -13.59 1.16 -1.25
CA GLN A 108 -13.46 -0.29 -1.00
C GLN A 108 -14.50 -0.85 -0.02
N PRO A 109 -14.79 -0.24 1.14
CA PRO A 109 -15.74 -0.82 2.07
C PRO A 109 -17.10 -1.09 1.43
N LYS A 110 -17.60 -0.15 0.65
CA LYS A 110 -18.88 -0.29 -0.05
C LYS A 110 -18.80 -1.28 -1.23
N GLN A 111 -17.72 -1.24 -2.00
CA GLN A 111 -17.50 -2.19 -3.09
C GLN A 111 -17.49 -3.64 -2.58
N ARG A 112 -16.90 -3.89 -1.41
CA ARG A 112 -16.84 -5.22 -0.79
C ARG A 112 -18.19 -5.77 -0.35
N THR A 113 -19.25 -4.96 -0.27
CA THR A 113 -20.61 -5.44 0.00
C THR A 113 -21.25 -6.12 -1.21
N ILE A 114 -20.78 -5.83 -2.40
CA ILE A 114 -21.33 -6.34 -3.68
C ILE A 114 -20.35 -7.26 -4.42
N THR A 115 -19.12 -7.42 -3.93
CA THR A 115 -18.15 -8.36 -4.52
C THR A 115 -18.39 -9.79 -4.04
N THR A 116 -17.98 -10.74 -4.88
CA THR A 116 -17.92 -12.17 -4.54
C THR A 116 -16.48 -12.64 -4.42
N GLY A 117 -16.23 -13.74 -3.74
CA GLY A 117 -14.91 -14.33 -3.60
C GLY A 117 -14.26 -14.13 -2.23
N ASN A 118 -12.96 -13.82 -2.21
CA ASN A 118 -12.18 -13.86 -0.98
C ASN A 118 -12.09 -12.50 -0.24
N ILE A 119 -12.58 -11.41 -0.82
CA ILE A 119 -12.54 -10.07 -0.23
C ILE A 119 -13.97 -9.52 -0.25
N THR A 120 -14.69 -9.71 0.86
CA THR A 120 -16.08 -9.28 1.03
C THR A 120 -16.26 -8.61 2.38
N SER A 121 -17.32 -7.82 2.55
CA SER A 121 -17.62 -7.15 3.81
C SER A 121 -17.87 -8.14 4.96
N GLU A 122 -18.44 -9.33 4.67
CA GLU A 122 -18.63 -10.38 5.69
C GLU A 122 -17.27 -10.91 6.16
N ARG A 123 -16.31 -11.10 5.26
CA ARG A 123 -14.97 -11.56 5.62
C ARG A 123 -14.19 -10.47 6.36
N ASP A 124 -14.33 -9.20 5.98
CA ASP A 124 -13.75 -8.08 6.74
C ASP A 124 -14.29 -8.05 8.18
N ASN A 125 -15.60 -8.28 8.35
CA ASN A 125 -16.21 -8.38 9.69
C ASN A 125 -15.71 -9.60 10.47
N ALA A 126 -15.53 -10.74 9.82
CA ALA A 126 -14.97 -11.94 10.46
C ALA A 126 -13.51 -11.71 10.88
N TRP A 127 -12.72 -11.07 10.04
CA TRP A 127 -11.36 -10.66 10.32
C TRP A 127 -11.29 -9.68 11.49
N ALA A 128 -12.12 -8.63 11.50
CA ALA A 128 -12.19 -7.66 12.59
C ALA A 128 -12.55 -8.32 13.92
N LYS A 129 -13.51 -9.28 13.92
CA LYS A 129 -13.87 -10.07 15.12
C LYS A 129 -12.70 -10.92 15.61
N MET A 130 -11.95 -11.53 14.70
CA MET A 130 -10.76 -12.30 15.03
C MET A 130 -9.72 -11.40 15.71
N LEU A 131 -9.45 -10.22 15.16
CA LEU A 131 -8.49 -9.26 15.73
C LEU A 131 -8.96 -8.78 17.12
N LYS A 132 -10.23 -8.46 17.28
CA LYS A 132 -10.79 -8.08 18.60
C LYS A 132 -10.59 -9.19 19.62
N LYS A 133 -10.83 -10.44 19.25
CA LYS A 133 -10.65 -11.59 20.15
C LYS A 133 -9.20 -11.81 20.57
N HIS A 134 -8.23 -11.66 19.65
CA HIS A 134 -6.84 -12.05 19.89
C HIS A 134 -5.91 -10.90 20.27
N TYR A 135 -6.20 -9.68 19.81
CA TYR A 135 -5.40 -8.48 20.08
C TYR A 135 -6.14 -7.43 20.91
N GLY A 136 -7.44 -7.65 21.20
CA GLY A 136 -8.26 -6.68 21.94
C GLY A 136 -8.54 -5.39 21.17
N VAL A 137 -8.33 -5.36 19.84
CA VAL A 137 -8.45 -4.16 19.01
C VAL A 137 -9.81 -4.10 18.32
N GLU A 138 -10.39 -2.91 18.30
CA GLU A 138 -11.52 -2.59 17.42
C GLU A 138 -11.00 -1.80 16.22
N LEU A 139 -11.21 -2.35 15.03
CA LEU A 139 -10.84 -1.64 13.81
C LEU A 139 -11.81 -0.47 13.53
N PRO A 140 -11.31 0.63 12.95
CA PRO A 140 -12.15 1.74 12.58
C PRO A 140 -13.19 1.34 11.52
N ARG A 141 -14.35 1.99 11.61
CA ARG A 141 -15.49 1.73 10.71
C ARG A 141 -15.95 3.01 10.05
N THR A 142 -16.60 2.85 8.88
CA THR A 142 -17.36 3.90 8.23
C THR A 142 -18.66 4.17 9.01
N ASP A 143 -19.37 5.24 8.66
CA ASP A 143 -20.66 5.59 9.26
C ASP A 143 -21.72 4.48 9.05
N ASP A 144 -21.63 3.72 7.94
CA ASP A 144 -22.50 2.55 7.65
C ASP A 144 -22.05 1.29 8.42
N GLY A 145 -21.04 1.37 9.28
CA GLY A 145 -20.54 0.26 10.10
C GLY A 145 -19.63 -0.73 9.37
N LEU A 146 -19.20 -0.44 8.14
CA LEU A 146 -18.25 -1.27 7.39
C LEU A 146 -16.81 -1.05 7.91
N VAL A 147 -15.96 -2.07 7.82
CA VAL A 147 -14.53 -1.93 8.18
C VAL A 147 -13.85 -1.00 7.19
N ARG A 148 -13.19 0.05 7.67
CA ARG A 148 -12.41 0.95 6.81
C ARG A 148 -11.22 0.21 6.22
N VAL A 149 -10.78 0.61 5.03
CA VAL A 149 -9.69 -0.03 4.31
C VAL A 149 -8.57 0.98 4.09
N PHE A 150 -7.38 0.65 4.55
CA PHE A 150 -6.16 1.46 4.37
C PHE A 150 -5.23 0.75 3.41
N ASN A 151 -4.69 1.50 2.45
CA ASN A 151 -3.79 0.95 1.46
C ASN A 151 -2.35 0.89 1.98
N SER A 152 -1.61 -0.14 1.58
CA SER A 152 -0.19 -0.31 1.94
C SER A 152 0.78 0.22 0.87
N GLY A 153 0.29 0.68 -0.29
CA GLY A 153 1.15 1.11 -1.40
C GLY A 153 1.78 2.48 -1.21
N VAL A 154 1.28 3.30 -0.26
CA VAL A 154 1.94 4.54 0.18
C VAL A 154 1.83 4.61 1.69
N VAL A 155 2.95 4.44 2.38
CA VAL A 155 3.00 4.43 3.85
C VAL A 155 4.18 5.26 4.33
N LEU A 156 3.93 6.26 5.16
CA LEU A 156 4.97 7.05 5.78
C LEU A 156 5.15 6.64 7.24
N TYR A 157 6.39 6.59 7.69
CA TYR A 157 6.75 6.36 9.09
C TYR A 157 7.63 7.50 9.57
N SER A 158 7.26 8.15 10.69
CA SER A 158 8.21 8.98 11.43
C SER A 158 9.29 8.11 12.09
N LYS A 159 10.41 8.69 12.49
CA LYS A 159 11.43 7.98 13.25
C LYS A 159 10.84 7.34 14.53
N GLN A 160 9.98 8.08 15.23
CA GLN A 160 9.29 7.58 16.40
C GLN A 160 8.34 6.44 16.07
N GLY A 161 7.53 6.59 15.02
CA GLY A 161 6.59 5.57 14.54
C GLY A 161 7.31 4.30 14.12
N ARG A 162 8.44 4.44 13.43
CA ARG A 162 9.30 3.33 13.04
C ARG A 162 9.83 2.55 14.25
N LEU A 163 10.31 3.24 15.30
CA LEU A 163 10.78 2.60 16.53
C LEU A 163 9.65 1.90 17.29
N LYS A 164 8.44 2.44 17.27
CA LYS A 164 7.24 1.77 17.80
C LYS A 164 6.88 0.55 16.95
N ALA A 165 6.81 0.70 15.62
CA ALA A 165 6.50 -0.36 14.69
C ALA A 165 7.52 -1.51 14.76
N GLN A 166 8.81 -1.22 14.94
CA GLN A 166 9.87 -2.20 15.13
C GLN A 166 9.60 -3.16 16.31
N LYS A 167 8.96 -2.66 17.36
CA LYS A 167 8.55 -3.47 18.53
C LYS A 167 7.22 -4.19 18.29
N ALA A 168 6.30 -3.54 17.54
CA ALA A 168 4.93 -3.99 17.35
C ALA A 168 4.80 -5.01 16.21
N PHE A 169 5.50 -4.80 15.09
CA PHE A 169 5.33 -5.57 13.86
C PHE A 169 6.15 -6.87 13.83
N TYR A 170 6.72 -7.26 14.94
CA TYR A 170 7.61 -8.44 14.99
C TYR A 170 6.88 -9.79 14.95
N ASP A 171 5.55 -9.81 15.05
CA ASP A 171 4.77 -11.04 15.20
C ASP A 171 4.06 -11.48 13.89
N PHE A 172 4.79 -11.43 12.76
CA PHE A 172 4.28 -11.82 11.44
C PHE A 172 3.74 -13.25 11.41
N SER A 173 4.55 -14.21 11.90
CA SER A 173 4.18 -15.62 11.89
C SER A 173 2.94 -15.89 12.73
N LYS A 174 2.82 -15.24 13.88
CA LYS A 174 1.65 -15.38 14.75
C LYS A 174 0.39 -14.82 14.08
N TYR A 175 0.47 -13.64 13.48
CA TYR A 175 -0.65 -13.06 12.75
C TYR A 175 -1.10 -13.97 11.59
N ILE A 176 -0.16 -14.40 10.75
CA ILE A 176 -0.45 -15.26 9.60
C ILE A 176 -1.04 -16.60 10.03
N ASN A 177 -0.48 -17.23 11.06
CA ASN A 177 -1.01 -18.47 11.60
C ASN A 177 -2.41 -18.27 12.21
N LEU A 178 -2.64 -17.15 12.89
CA LEU A 178 -3.96 -16.80 13.40
C LEU A 178 -4.98 -16.64 12.26
N CYS A 179 -4.63 -15.93 11.20
CA CYS A 179 -5.48 -15.78 10.02
C CYS A 179 -5.82 -17.15 9.40
N ARG A 180 -4.81 -17.98 9.14
CA ARG A 180 -4.97 -19.31 8.54
C ARG A 180 -5.86 -20.21 9.41
N ASN A 181 -5.63 -20.26 10.70
CA ASN A 181 -6.41 -21.06 11.65
C ASN A 181 -7.88 -20.56 11.78
N SER A 182 -8.12 -19.30 11.43
CA SER A 182 -9.45 -18.69 11.42
C SER A 182 -10.12 -18.71 10.05
N GLY A 183 -9.53 -19.38 9.05
CA GLY A 183 -10.05 -19.44 7.69
C GLY A 183 -9.85 -18.13 6.89
N MET A 184 -9.09 -17.18 7.43
CA MET A 184 -8.72 -15.95 6.74
C MET A 184 -7.48 -16.21 5.88
N ILE A 185 -7.68 -16.44 4.58
CA ILE A 185 -6.63 -16.75 3.60
C ILE A 185 -6.59 -15.67 2.51
N GLY A 186 -5.63 -15.79 1.60
CA GLY A 186 -5.48 -14.87 0.47
C GLY A 186 -5.12 -13.47 0.95
N PHE A 187 -5.93 -12.47 0.62
CA PHE A 187 -5.72 -11.08 0.99
C PHE A 187 -5.39 -10.89 2.48
N TYR A 188 -6.11 -11.56 3.40
CA TYR A 188 -5.97 -11.33 4.84
C TYR A 188 -4.61 -11.78 5.43
N VAL A 189 -3.80 -12.51 4.69
CA VAL A 189 -2.41 -12.86 5.08
C VAL A 189 -1.37 -12.06 4.31
N SER A 190 -1.76 -10.99 3.62
CA SER A 190 -0.83 -10.07 2.95
C SER A 190 -0.41 -8.92 3.87
N ASP A 191 0.47 -8.07 3.35
CA ASP A 191 1.02 -6.89 4.02
C ASP A 191 -0.04 -5.85 4.41
N GLN A 192 -0.99 -5.54 3.52
CA GLN A 192 -1.99 -4.51 3.76
C GLN A 192 -2.90 -4.79 4.97
N PRO A 193 -3.57 -5.96 5.11
CA PRO A 193 -4.32 -6.28 6.32
C PRO A 193 -3.42 -6.42 7.55
N TYR A 194 -2.18 -6.90 7.37
CA TYR A 194 -1.24 -6.99 8.48
C TYR A 194 -0.90 -5.58 9.01
N LEU A 195 -0.53 -4.65 8.12
CA LEU A 195 -0.26 -3.26 8.48
C LEU A 195 -1.44 -2.65 9.23
N HIS A 196 -2.64 -2.78 8.67
CA HIS A 196 -3.88 -2.28 9.27
C HIS A 196 -4.10 -2.86 10.68
N ALA A 197 -3.97 -4.18 10.83
CA ALA A 197 -4.12 -4.84 12.13
C ALA A 197 -3.09 -4.32 13.15
N MET A 198 -1.82 -4.22 12.77
CA MET A 198 -0.74 -3.85 13.70
C MET A 198 -0.78 -2.37 14.08
N MET A 199 -1.11 -1.47 13.18
CA MET A 199 -1.26 -0.04 13.50
C MET A 199 -2.24 0.17 14.66
N PHE A 200 -3.40 -0.47 14.60
CA PHE A 200 -4.45 -0.31 15.61
C PHE A 200 -4.24 -1.19 16.85
N ALA A 201 -3.76 -2.42 16.69
CA ALA A 201 -3.47 -3.31 17.81
C ALA A 201 -2.41 -2.72 18.76
N HIS A 202 -1.44 -2.00 18.20
CA HIS A 202 -0.36 -1.39 18.96
C HIS A 202 -0.51 0.12 19.18
N LYS A 203 -1.70 0.67 18.84
CA LYS A 203 -2.07 2.06 19.10
C LYS A 203 -1.05 3.06 18.56
N LEU A 204 -0.57 2.82 17.34
CA LEU A 204 0.21 3.84 16.65
C LEU A 204 -0.66 5.08 16.42
N ASP A 205 -0.05 6.24 16.46
CA ASP A 205 -0.70 7.49 16.09
C ASP A 205 -0.78 7.54 14.55
N VAL A 206 -1.97 7.22 14.03
CA VAL A 206 -2.19 7.02 12.58
C VAL A 206 -2.82 8.27 11.97
N GLN A 207 -2.06 8.93 11.12
CA GLN A 207 -2.54 10.04 10.29
C GLN A 207 -3.17 9.49 9.01
N ILE A 208 -4.39 9.92 8.69
CA ILE A 208 -5.01 9.64 7.40
C ILE A 208 -4.70 10.78 6.44
N MET A 209 -3.93 10.48 5.41
CA MET A 209 -3.59 11.45 4.37
C MET A 209 -4.77 11.69 3.44
N ASP A 210 -4.76 12.83 2.77
CA ASP A 210 -5.68 13.10 1.67
C ASP A 210 -5.59 12.03 0.59
N ALA A 211 -6.74 11.65 0.01
CA ALA A 211 -6.82 10.59 -0.99
C ALA A 211 -6.01 10.89 -2.26
N GLY A 212 -5.70 12.15 -2.53
CA GLY A 212 -4.83 12.57 -3.63
C GLY A 212 -3.43 11.98 -3.54
N TRP A 213 -2.95 11.64 -2.35
CA TRP A 213 -1.64 11.01 -2.16
C TRP A 213 -1.59 9.51 -2.49
N ASN A 214 -2.72 8.91 -2.87
CA ASN A 214 -2.77 7.53 -3.36
C ASN A 214 -4.06 7.29 -4.16
N SER A 215 -4.26 8.07 -5.22
CA SER A 215 -5.43 7.93 -6.10
C SER A 215 -5.30 6.71 -6.98
N PHE A 216 -6.37 5.90 -7.05
CA PHE A 216 -6.35 4.65 -7.76
C PHE A 216 -6.82 4.76 -9.21
N VAL A 217 -6.08 4.11 -10.10
CA VAL A 217 -6.58 3.63 -11.39
C VAL A 217 -6.53 2.12 -11.31
N HIS A 218 -7.69 1.47 -11.15
CA HIS A 218 -7.71 0.03 -10.91
C HIS A 218 -8.67 -0.71 -11.83
N GLY A 219 -8.33 -1.99 -12.09
CA GLY A 219 -9.21 -2.89 -12.82
C GLY A 219 -10.24 -3.51 -11.89
N THR A 220 -11.50 -3.50 -12.30
CA THR A 220 -12.56 -4.24 -11.63
C THR A 220 -13.28 -5.14 -12.60
N ARG A 221 -14.01 -6.12 -12.09
CA ARG A 221 -14.81 -7.06 -12.89
C ARG A 221 -16.28 -6.85 -12.59
N ASP A 222 -17.07 -6.61 -13.61
CA ASP A 222 -18.51 -6.69 -13.49
C ASP A 222 -18.91 -8.18 -13.32
N ILE A 223 -19.41 -8.51 -12.12
CA ILE A 223 -19.81 -9.87 -11.77
C ILE A 223 -21.03 -10.36 -12.55
N TYR A 224 -21.84 -9.45 -13.10
CA TYR A 224 -23.05 -9.79 -13.85
C TYR A 224 -22.79 -9.99 -15.33
N HIS A 225 -21.79 -9.26 -15.90
CA HIS A 225 -21.51 -9.27 -17.33
C HIS A 225 -20.15 -9.88 -17.69
N GLU A 226 -19.40 -10.36 -16.71
CA GLU A 226 -18.02 -10.89 -16.88
C GLU A 226 -17.03 -9.92 -17.55
N LYS A 227 -17.43 -8.66 -17.70
CA LYS A 227 -16.58 -7.63 -18.30
C LYS A 227 -15.64 -7.06 -17.27
N ARG A 228 -14.39 -6.86 -17.67
CA ARG A 228 -13.43 -6.07 -16.92
C ARG A 228 -13.53 -4.62 -17.38
N TYR A 229 -13.40 -3.70 -16.47
CA TYR A 229 -13.32 -2.27 -16.78
C TYR A 229 -12.36 -1.59 -15.80
N ILE A 230 -11.80 -0.47 -16.24
CA ILE A 230 -10.97 0.38 -15.38
C ILE A 230 -11.87 1.38 -14.67
N VAL A 231 -11.61 1.55 -13.39
CA VAL A 231 -12.15 2.65 -12.60
C VAL A 231 -11.02 3.63 -12.34
N ASP A 232 -11.28 4.89 -12.59
CA ASP A 232 -10.37 5.99 -12.38
C ASP A 232 -10.90 6.84 -11.22
N HIS A 233 -10.16 6.87 -10.12
CA HIS A 233 -10.47 7.66 -8.93
C HIS A 233 -9.65 8.95 -8.84
N ARG A 234 -8.90 9.30 -9.88
CA ARG A 234 -8.15 10.55 -9.90
C ARG A 234 -9.08 11.77 -9.92
N THR A 235 -8.63 12.83 -9.32
CA THR A 235 -9.28 14.14 -9.26
C THR A 235 -8.26 15.24 -9.59
N SER A 236 -8.68 16.50 -9.61
CA SER A 236 -7.75 17.64 -9.70
C SER A 236 -6.74 17.72 -8.55
N GLU A 237 -7.02 17.07 -7.42
CA GLU A 237 -6.18 17.06 -6.24
C GLU A 237 -5.21 15.85 -6.21
N THR A 238 -5.23 15.01 -7.25
CA THR A 238 -4.36 13.83 -7.33
C THR A 238 -2.89 14.23 -7.39
N LYS A 239 -2.10 13.64 -6.52
CA LYS A 239 -0.65 13.81 -6.38
C LYS A 239 0.11 12.55 -6.75
N PHE A 240 -0.35 11.39 -6.23
CA PHE A 240 0.14 10.08 -6.62
C PHE A 240 -0.97 9.26 -7.27
N VAL A 241 -0.62 8.53 -8.30
CA VAL A 241 -1.51 7.59 -9.01
C VAL A 241 -1.02 6.17 -8.80
N HIS A 242 -1.88 5.31 -8.26
CA HIS A 242 -1.62 3.90 -8.05
C HIS A 242 -2.25 3.09 -9.18
N CYS A 243 -1.43 2.54 -10.07
CA CYS A 243 -1.85 1.89 -11.31
C CYS A 243 -2.06 0.38 -11.11
N GLN A 244 -3.22 -0.04 -10.62
CA GLN A 244 -3.57 -1.43 -10.30
C GLN A 244 -4.58 -2.02 -11.30
N PHE A 245 -4.27 -2.05 -12.58
CA PHE A 245 -5.20 -2.57 -13.59
C PHE A 245 -4.56 -3.64 -14.50
N PRO A 246 -5.35 -4.53 -15.11
CA PRO A 246 -4.82 -5.58 -15.99
C PRO A 246 -4.01 -5.00 -17.14
N GLY A 247 -2.81 -5.55 -17.36
CA GLY A 247 -1.90 -5.10 -18.42
C GLY A 247 -0.98 -3.94 -18.02
N ALA A 248 -1.20 -3.25 -16.90
CA ALA A 248 -0.33 -2.17 -16.45
C ALA A 248 1.14 -2.61 -16.32
N ASP A 249 1.37 -3.83 -15.88
CA ASP A 249 2.70 -4.41 -15.71
C ASP A 249 3.55 -4.45 -17.00
N ASP A 250 2.90 -4.63 -18.15
CA ASP A 250 3.55 -4.79 -19.45
C ASP A 250 3.57 -3.49 -20.26
N MET A 251 2.99 -2.40 -19.70
CA MET A 251 3.00 -1.09 -20.34
C MET A 251 4.39 -0.47 -20.35
N THR A 252 4.64 0.30 -21.41
CA THR A 252 5.82 1.18 -21.49
C THR A 252 5.67 2.34 -20.51
N GLU A 253 6.80 2.97 -20.17
CA GLU A 253 6.80 4.18 -19.36
C GLU A 253 5.93 5.29 -19.95
N GLU A 254 6.00 5.53 -21.26
CA GLU A 254 5.18 6.54 -21.93
C GLU A 254 3.67 6.26 -21.76
N GLN A 255 3.26 5.00 -21.90
CA GLN A 255 1.86 4.61 -21.69
C GLN A 255 1.41 4.83 -20.26
N LEU A 256 2.23 4.45 -19.27
CA LEU A 256 1.93 4.66 -17.86
C LEU A 256 1.87 6.15 -17.50
N LEU A 257 2.82 6.96 -17.99
CA LEU A 257 2.79 8.41 -17.76
C LEU A 257 1.57 9.09 -18.41
N ARG A 258 1.05 8.57 -19.51
CA ARG A 258 -0.26 9.01 -20.04
C ARG A 258 -1.39 8.69 -19.07
N VAL A 259 -1.43 7.47 -18.52
CA VAL A 259 -2.41 7.10 -17.50
C VAL A 259 -2.31 8.00 -16.28
N VAL A 260 -1.10 8.35 -15.86
CA VAL A 260 -0.85 9.18 -14.68
C VAL A 260 -1.28 10.64 -14.88
N ASN A 261 -1.01 11.21 -16.07
CA ASN A 261 -1.08 12.67 -16.27
C ASN A 261 -2.21 13.14 -17.17
N LEU A 262 -2.78 12.27 -18.01
CA LEU A 262 -3.80 12.64 -18.97
C LEU A 262 -5.20 12.16 -18.56
N PRO A 263 -6.26 12.83 -19.00
CA PRO A 263 -7.63 12.33 -18.85
C PRO A 263 -7.81 11.01 -19.58
N ARG A 264 -8.76 10.21 -19.11
CA ARG A 264 -8.93 8.81 -19.54
C ARG A 264 -9.11 8.66 -21.06
N GLU A 265 -9.80 9.55 -21.72
CA GLU A 265 -10.06 9.58 -23.15
C GLU A 265 -8.79 9.74 -24.01
N GLU A 266 -7.69 10.18 -23.39
CA GLU A 266 -6.40 10.40 -24.03
C GLU A 266 -5.38 9.28 -23.79
N TRP A 267 -5.73 8.24 -23.04
CA TRP A 267 -4.78 7.16 -22.73
C TRP A 267 -4.37 6.34 -23.95
N ASN A 268 -5.20 6.31 -25.00
CA ASN A 268 -5.00 5.49 -26.21
C ASN A 268 -4.78 3.98 -25.87
N TYR A 269 -5.53 3.51 -24.88
CA TYR A 269 -5.43 2.16 -24.38
C TYR A 269 -6.83 1.54 -24.27
N GLU A 270 -7.06 0.47 -25.02
CA GLU A 270 -8.26 -0.38 -24.92
C GLU A 270 -7.96 -1.60 -24.04
N ILE A 271 -8.84 -1.88 -23.08
CA ILE A 271 -8.76 -3.05 -22.19
C ILE A 271 -9.66 -4.14 -22.70
#